data_79fed16a28f47418afda59e2b7032112
#
_entry.id   79fed16a28f47418afda59e2b7032112
#
_cell.length_a   1.000
_cell.length_b   1.000
_cell.length_c   1.000
_cell.angle_alpha   90.00
_cell.angle_beta   90.00
_cell.angle_gamma   90.00
#
_symmetry.space_group_name_H-M   'P 1'
#
loop_
_entity.id
_entity.type
_entity.pdbx_description
1 polymer ?
#
loop_
_entity_poly.entity_id
_entity_poly.type
_entity_poly.pdbx_seq_one_letter_code
_entity_poly.pdbx_strand_id
1 'polypeptide(L)'
;MTSRGRGARLKGAAFERKLAKYITDNTSLEAKRGIGQTRSGGAEVSDVDIPIFHIEAKRHKRCNIKAALKQAIEDANINGKIPVAITKDDREDILCTMRLDDWIHLFNAYIDTCDK
;
A
#
# COMPACT_ATOMS: atom_id res chain seq x y z
N MET A 1 28.68 -3.62 4.97
CA MET A 1 27.57 -3.08 5.73
C MET A 1 26.52 -2.43 4.85
N THR A 2 26.98 -1.64 3.91
CA THR A 2 26.07 -0.99 2.98
C THR A 2 25.33 -1.96 2.08
N SER A 3 25.88 -3.15 1.80
CA SER A 3 25.25 -4.11 0.89
C SER A 3 23.92 -4.62 1.41
N ARG A 4 23.78 -4.82 2.72
CA ARG A 4 22.53 -5.31 3.30
C ARG A 4 21.41 -4.28 3.19
N GLY A 5 21.68 -3.02 3.54
CA GLY A 5 20.69 -1.95 3.41
C GLY A 5 20.34 -1.67 1.97
N ARG A 6 21.32 -1.72 1.09
CA ARG A 6 21.12 -1.52 -0.33
C ARG A 6 20.22 -2.61 -0.93
N GLY A 7 20.47 -3.87 -0.57
CA GLY A 7 19.67 -4.99 -1.04
C GLY A 7 18.22 -4.88 -0.60
N ALA A 8 17.98 -4.48 0.66
CA ALA A 8 16.64 -4.30 1.18
C ALA A 8 15.89 -3.19 0.44
N ARG A 9 16.55 -2.07 0.14
CA ARG A 9 15.92 -0.98 -0.59
C ARG A 9 15.57 -1.37 -2.02
N LEU A 10 16.45 -2.12 -2.69
CA LEU A 10 16.20 -2.59 -4.05
C LEU A 10 15.03 -3.57 -4.09
N LYS A 11 14.95 -4.44 -3.10
CA LYS A 11 13.86 -5.42 -2.96
C LYS A 11 12.53 -4.70 -2.74
N GLY A 12 12.52 -3.67 -1.90
CA GLY A 12 11.34 -2.87 -1.66
C GLY A 12 10.87 -2.14 -2.90
N ALA A 13 11.78 -1.50 -3.61
CA ALA A 13 11.45 -0.78 -4.84
C ALA A 13 10.92 -1.72 -5.92
N ALA A 14 11.50 -2.90 -6.05
CA ALA A 14 11.04 -3.90 -7.01
C ALA A 14 9.61 -4.35 -6.68
N PHE A 15 9.32 -4.55 -5.40
CA PHE A 15 7.99 -4.95 -4.96
C PHE A 15 6.95 -3.85 -5.25
N GLU A 16 7.28 -2.60 -5.00
CA GLU A 16 6.39 -1.48 -5.28
C GLU A 16 6.06 -1.38 -6.77
N ARG A 17 7.07 -1.55 -7.63
CA ARG A 17 6.86 -1.55 -9.08
C ARG A 17 5.98 -2.73 -9.52
N LYS A 18 6.19 -3.89 -8.93
CA LYS A 18 5.39 -5.08 -9.22
C LYS A 18 3.94 -4.86 -8.82
N LEU A 19 3.69 -4.28 -7.66
CA LEU A 19 2.34 -3.96 -7.20
C LEU A 19 1.67 -2.95 -8.13
N ALA A 20 2.38 -1.89 -8.50
CA ALA A 20 1.83 -0.88 -9.40
C ALA A 20 1.41 -1.50 -10.73
N LYS A 21 2.26 -2.36 -11.28
CA LYS A 21 1.94 -3.06 -12.53
C LYS A 21 0.73 -3.99 -12.34
N TYR A 22 0.70 -4.75 -11.26
CA TYR A 22 -0.40 -5.66 -10.99
C TYR A 22 -1.73 -4.92 -10.88
N ILE A 23 -1.76 -3.80 -10.18
CA ILE A 23 -2.97 -2.99 -10.03
C ILE A 23 -3.39 -2.42 -11.39
N THR A 24 -2.45 -1.90 -12.15
CA THR A 24 -2.73 -1.37 -13.49
C THR A 24 -3.31 -2.45 -14.40
N ASP A 25 -2.74 -3.64 -14.37
CA ASP A 25 -3.16 -4.75 -15.24
C ASP A 25 -4.52 -5.33 -14.84
N ASN A 26 -4.93 -5.17 -13.59
CA ASN A 26 -6.14 -5.81 -13.05
C ASN A 26 -7.26 -4.83 -12.68
N THR A 27 -7.08 -3.54 -12.95
CA THR A 27 -8.11 -2.52 -12.70
C THR A 27 -8.17 -1.57 -13.88
N SER A 28 -9.10 -0.63 -13.83
CA SER A 28 -9.17 0.43 -14.85
C SER A 28 -8.23 1.60 -14.52
N LEU A 29 -7.50 1.50 -13.41
CA LEU A 29 -6.63 2.58 -12.95
C LEU A 29 -5.21 2.40 -13.45
N GLU A 30 -4.50 3.51 -13.57
CA GLU A 30 -3.07 3.49 -13.81
C GLU A 30 -2.37 3.77 -12.49
N ALA A 31 -1.71 2.75 -11.94
CA ALA A 31 -0.98 2.85 -10.70
C ALA A 31 0.50 3.08 -10.97
N LYS A 32 1.15 3.89 -10.14
CA LYS A 32 2.58 4.19 -10.25
C LYS A 32 3.24 4.00 -8.90
N ARG A 33 4.51 3.66 -8.94
CA ARG A 33 5.32 3.64 -7.73
C ARG A 33 5.44 5.07 -7.19
N GLY A 34 5.19 5.24 -5.91
CA GLY A 34 5.37 6.54 -5.26
C GLY A 34 6.85 6.87 -5.19
N ILE A 35 7.23 8.05 -5.65
CA ILE A 35 8.62 8.49 -5.64
C ILE A 35 8.74 9.67 -4.71
N GLY A 36 9.78 9.64 -3.90
CA GLY A 36 9.97 10.65 -2.88
C GLY A 36 9.19 10.30 -1.64
N GLN A 37 9.61 10.80 -0.52
CA GLN A 37 9.05 10.43 0.76
C GLN A 37 8.10 11.46 1.30
N THR A 38 8.38 12.72 1.04
CA THR A 38 7.59 13.80 1.63
C THR A 38 7.28 14.84 0.58
N ARG A 39 6.01 15.19 0.48
CA ARG A 39 5.59 16.27 -0.40
C ARG A 39 5.70 17.60 0.30
N SER A 40 5.65 18.67 -0.47
CA SER A 40 5.50 20.01 0.04
C SER A 40 4.33 20.05 1.01
N GLY A 41 4.56 20.52 2.24
CA GLY A 41 3.54 20.52 3.27
C GLY A 41 3.59 19.33 4.22
N GLY A 42 4.56 18.44 4.06
CA GLY A 42 4.83 17.36 5.01
C GLY A 42 4.04 16.09 4.83
N ALA A 43 3.19 16.01 3.80
CA ALA A 43 2.42 14.78 3.55
C ALA A 43 3.30 13.69 2.95
N GLU A 44 3.22 12.49 3.53
CA GLU A 44 3.94 11.35 3.00
C GLU A 44 3.32 10.86 1.69
N VAL A 45 4.17 10.43 0.78
CA VAL A 45 3.72 9.84 -0.47
C VAL A 45 3.48 8.34 -0.24
N SER A 46 2.35 7.83 -0.71
CA SER A 46 2.04 6.41 -0.68
C SER A 46 3.10 5.63 -1.48
N ASP A 47 3.44 4.43 -1.06
CA ASP A 47 4.43 3.59 -1.74
C ASP A 47 4.00 3.24 -3.17
N VAL A 48 2.70 3.08 -3.37
CA VAL A 48 2.10 2.93 -4.69
C VAL A 48 1.02 4.00 -4.80
N ASP A 49 1.12 4.85 -5.81
CA ASP A 49 0.24 6.00 -5.97
C ASP A 49 -1.00 5.62 -6.76
N ILE A 50 -2.13 5.59 -6.06
CA ILE A 50 -3.45 5.35 -6.65
C ILE A 50 -4.47 6.24 -5.92
N PRO A 51 -5.65 6.47 -6.52
CA PRO A 51 -6.73 7.13 -5.78
C PRO A 51 -7.32 6.23 -4.70
N ILE A 52 -7.99 6.81 -3.72
CA ILE A 52 -8.78 6.15 -2.68
C ILE A 52 -7.93 5.58 -1.56
N PHE A 53 -6.86 4.84 -1.88
CA PHE A 53 -6.06 4.12 -0.87
C PHE A 53 -4.70 4.74 -0.67
N HIS A 54 -4.25 4.75 0.58
CA HIS A 54 -2.87 5.04 0.91
C HIS A 54 -2.18 3.71 1.18
N ILE A 55 -1.29 3.30 0.29
CA ILE A 55 -0.65 1.98 0.33
C ILE A 55 0.71 2.07 0.98
N GLU A 56 0.89 1.27 2.04
CA GLU A 56 2.20 1.00 2.64
C GLU A 56 2.59 -0.41 2.20
N ALA A 57 3.65 -0.52 1.39
CA ALA A 57 4.08 -1.80 0.83
C ALA A 57 5.34 -2.29 1.53
N LYS A 58 5.32 -3.54 1.98
CA LYS A 58 6.47 -4.17 2.66
C LYS A 58 6.77 -5.52 2.06
N ARG A 59 8.05 -5.75 1.75
CA ARG A 59 8.55 -7.00 1.22
C ARG A 59 9.73 -7.45 2.06
N HIS A 60 9.52 -8.42 2.92
CA HIS A 60 10.53 -8.95 3.83
C HIS A 60 10.43 -10.46 3.91
N LYS A 61 11.44 -11.09 4.52
CA LYS A 61 11.36 -12.50 4.85
C LYS A 61 10.11 -12.75 5.71
N ARG A 62 9.84 -11.86 6.65
CA ARG A 62 8.63 -11.86 7.48
C ARG A 62 8.28 -10.41 7.79
N CYS A 63 7.11 -9.97 7.35
CA CYS A 63 6.65 -8.60 7.57
C CYS A 63 5.98 -8.45 8.92
N ASN A 64 6.16 -7.28 9.54
CA ASN A 64 5.36 -6.90 10.69
C ASN A 64 4.12 -6.17 10.16
N ILE A 65 3.05 -6.93 9.96
CA ILE A 65 1.83 -6.42 9.32
C ILE A 65 1.20 -5.30 10.14
N LYS A 66 1.15 -5.45 11.46
CA LYS A 66 0.54 -4.42 12.32
C LYS A 66 1.32 -3.11 12.28
N ALA A 67 2.65 -3.19 12.27
CA ALA A 67 3.47 -1.98 12.17
C ALA A 67 3.28 -1.30 10.81
N ALA A 68 3.19 -2.08 9.74
CA ALA A 68 2.95 -1.54 8.40
C ALA A 68 1.59 -0.85 8.32
N LEU A 69 0.56 -1.45 8.88
CA LEU A 69 -0.77 -0.83 8.88
C LEU A 69 -0.79 0.44 9.73
N LYS A 70 -0.12 0.42 10.88
CA LYS A 70 -0.01 1.62 11.72
C LYS A 70 0.64 2.77 10.97
N GLN A 71 1.70 2.48 10.23
CA GLN A 71 2.38 3.47 9.40
C GLN A 71 1.44 4.04 8.34
N ALA A 72 0.69 3.16 7.67
CA ALA A 72 -0.27 3.58 6.66
C ALA A 72 -1.34 4.50 7.26
N ILE A 73 -1.85 4.16 8.45
CA ILE A 73 -2.87 4.95 9.14
C ILE A 73 -2.33 6.35 9.48
N GLU A 74 -1.13 6.41 10.02
CA GLU A 74 -0.51 7.69 10.38
C GLU A 74 -0.33 8.58 9.15
N ASP A 75 0.17 8.02 8.07
CA ASP A 75 0.44 8.77 6.84
C ASP A 75 -0.87 9.17 6.13
N ALA A 76 -1.88 8.32 6.18
CA ALA A 76 -3.17 8.59 5.53
C ALA A 76 -3.98 9.68 6.23
N ASN A 77 -3.72 9.95 7.50
CA ASN A 77 -4.43 11.00 8.24
C ASN A 77 -4.35 12.36 7.56
N ILE A 78 -3.30 12.60 6.79
CA ILE A 78 -3.09 13.89 6.15
C ILE A 78 -3.91 14.02 4.86
N ASN A 79 -4.08 12.93 4.11
CA ASN A 79 -4.68 12.98 2.78
C ASN A 79 -6.10 12.42 2.69
N GLY A 80 -6.64 11.89 3.78
CA GLY A 80 -8.01 11.37 3.81
C GLY A 80 -8.23 10.07 3.05
N LYS A 81 -7.17 9.43 2.61
CA LYS A 81 -7.27 8.15 1.90
C LYS A 81 -7.44 7.01 2.91
N ILE A 82 -7.92 5.87 2.42
CA ILE A 82 -8.07 4.66 3.23
C ILE A 82 -6.70 4.00 3.37
N PRO A 83 -6.19 3.82 4.60
CA PRO A 83 -4.87 3.19 4.76
C PRO A 83 -4.95 1.69 4.58
N VAL A 84 -4.03 1.14 3.79
CA VAL A 84 -3.89 -0.31 3.62
C VAL A 84 -2.41 -0.68 3.67
N ALA A 85 -2.13 -1.85 4.26
CA ALA A 85 -0.79 -2.43 4.24
C ALA A 85 -0.82 -3.61 3.28
N ILE A 86 0.04 -3.56 2.26
CA ILE A 86 0.20 -4.67 1.32
C ILE A 86 1.55 -5.30 1.60
N THR A 87 1.54 -6.55 2.03
CA THR A 87 2.75 -7.21 2.52
C THR A 87 3.00 -8.52 1.80
N LYS A 88 4.27 -8.85 1.65
CA LYS A 88 4.70 -10.10 1.04
C LYS A 88 5.83 -10.70 1.86
N ASP A 89 5.55 -11.81 2.52
CA ASP A 89 6.58 -12.62 3.17
C ASP A 89 7.16 -13.60 2.17
N ASP A 90 8.37 -14.09 2.43
CA ASP A 90 8.98 -15.09 1.55
C ASP A 90 8.06 -16.30 1.45
N ARG A 91 7.79 -16.75 0.23
CA ARG A 91 7.01 -17.95 -0.09
C ARG A 91 5.54 -17.88 0.33
N GLU A 92 5.05 -16.70 0.70
CA GLU A 92 3.66 -16.50 1.10
C GLU A 92 2.94 -15.66 0.06
N ASP A 93 1.61 -15.69 0.13
CA ASP A 93 0.78 -14.84 -0.72
C ASP A 93 0.95 -13.36 -0.34
N ILE A 94 0.67 -12.50 -1.29
CA ILE A 94 0.60 -11.07 -1.02
C ILE A 94 -0.71 -10.81 -0.29
N LEU A 95 -0.63 -10.13 0.85
CA LEU A 95 -1.79 -9.83 1.69
C LEU A 95 -2.10 -8.34 1.64
N CYS A 96 -3.40 -8.03 1.75
CA CYS A 96 -3.86 -6.65 1.88
C CYS A 96 -4.60 -6.53 3.22
N THR A 97 -4.08 -5.71 4.12
CA THR A 97 -4.61 -5.55 5.47
C THR A 97 -5.16 -4.14 5.65
N MET A 98 -6.34 -4.04 6.22
CA MET A 98 -6.98 -2.75 6.53
C MET A 98 -7.79 -2.87 7.81
N ARG A 99 -8.21 -1.70 8.35
CA ARG A 99 -9.08 -1.69 9.52
C ARG A 99 -10.47 -2.22 9.14
N LEU A 100 -11.13 -2.88 10.09
CA LEU A 100 -12.47 -3.42 9.84
C LEU A 100 -13.46 -2.34 9.41
N ASP A 101 -13.42 -1.17 10.04
CA ASP A 101 -14.35 -0.09 9.69
C ASP A 101 -14.17 0.38 8.25
N ASP A 102 -12.94 0.43 7.77
CA ASP A 102 -12.66 0.78 6.37
C ASP A 102 -13.19 -0.29 5.42
N TRP A 103 -13.02 -1.57 5.79
CA TRP A 103 -13.53 -2.68 5.02
C TRP A 103 -15.07 -2.65 4.94
N ILE A 104 -15.73 -2.36 6.07
CA ILE A 104 -17.19 -2.24 6.11
C ILE A 104 -17.65 -1.12 5.17
N HIS A 105 -16.93 0.00 5.17
CA HIS A 105 -17.25 1.11 4.28
C HIS A 105 -17.23 0.67 2.80
N LEU A 106 -16.18 -0.06 2.42
CA LEU A 106 -16.05 -0.56 1.05
C LEU A 106 -17.12 -1.61 0.74
N PHE A 107 -17.42 -2.47 1.69
CA PHE A 107 -18.43 -3.51 1.51
C PHE A 107 -19.81 -2.88 1.28
N ASN A 108 -20.14 -1.86 2.06
CA ASN A 108 -21.41 -1.15 1.88
C ASN A 108 -21.49 -0.48 0.50
N ALA A 109 -20.41 0.11 0.05
CA ALA A 109 -20.35 0.71 -1.28
C ALA A 109 -20.58 -0.34 -2.38
N TYR A 110 -20.01 -1.53 -2.20
CA TYR A 110 -20.19 -2.62 -3.15
C TYR A 110 -21.63 -3.12 -3.17
N ILE A 111 -22.25 -3.29 -1.99
CA ILE A 111 -23.64 -3.71 -1.89
C ILE A 111 -24.56 -2.71 -2.60
N ASP A 112 -24.34 -1.41 -2.37
CA ASP A 112 -25.14 -0.37 -3.01
C ASP A 112 -25.04 -0.44 -4.54
N THR A 113 -23.87 -0.78 -5.04
CA THR A 113 -23.64 -0.95 -6.49
C THR A 113 -24.42 -2.18 -7.00
N CYS A 114 -24.43 -3.27 -6.25
CA CYS A 114 -25.09 -4.51 -6.65
C CYS A 114 -26.61 -4.38 -6.68
N ASP A 115 -27.18 -3.51 -5.86
CA ASP A 115 -28.62 -3.29 -5.80
C ASP A 115 -29.18 -2.50 -6.98
N LYS A 116 -28.32 -2.05 -7.86
CA LYS A 116 -28.76 -1.29 -9.05
C LYS A 116 -28.79 -2.17 -10.32
#